data_9b1ec837b734aeda6120d305a8b74b59
#
_entry.id   9b1ec837b734aeda6120d305a8b74b59
#
_cell.length_a   1.000
_cell.length_b   1.000
_cell.length_c   1.000
_cell.angle_alpha   90.00
_cell.angle_beta   90.00
_cell.angle_gamma   90.00
#
_symmetry.space_group_name_H-M   'P 1'
#
loop_
_entity.id
_entity.type
_entity.pdbx_description
1 polymer ?
#
loop_
_entity_poly.entity_id
_entity_poly.type
_entity_poly.pdbx_seq_one_letter_code
_entity_poly.pdbx_strand_id
1 'polypeptide(L)'
;MNNVMRTMIPIFAASFISAAFGADLLLAQEYKNQDIAGWAMSEKLDGVRAYWDGRQLVSRQGYTFTPPKGFTAGFPPFPMDGELYSGRGRFEQISAMVRPASGNWDGIRLHVFDVPQAQGNLYQRLETASKWLKSHPSARFTVIPQVKVRDKQHALDFLKQVEALGGEGVMLRQPEARYASGRNGQLLKLKSEYDDECTVTRHYEGKGRNVGRLGEVGCKNQYGEFRIGSGFKDKDSDHPTKIGALIT
;
A
#
# COMPACT_ATOMS: atom_id res chain seq x y z
N MET A 1 -64.97 -32.21 -13.03
CA MET A 1 -63.74 -32.00 -13.85
C MET A 1 -63.24 -30.59 -13.47
N ASN A 2 -62.30 -30.51 -12.49
CA ASN A 2 -61.75 -29.24 -12.05
C ASN A 2 -60.30 -29.09 -12.60
N ASN A 3 -60.13 -28.17 -13.55
CA ASN A 3 -58.83 -27.76 -14.07
C ASN A 3 -58.17 -26.79 -13.10
N VAL A 4 -57.12 -27.22 -12.42
CA VAL A 4 -56.25 -26.34 -11.63
C VAL A 4 -55.16 -25.84 -12.56
N MET A 5 -55.23 -24.55 -12.92
CA MET A 5 -54.21 -23.85 -13.70
C MET A 5 -53.06 -23.47 -12.77
N ARG A 6 -51.90 -24.14 -12.92
CA ARG A 6 -50.69 -23.84 -12.21
C ARG A 6 -50.02 -22.62 -12.88
N THR A 7 -50.06 -21.51 -12.21
CA THR A 7 -49.29 -20.29 -12.61
C THR A 7 -47.81 -20.48 -12.27
N MET A 8 -46.97 -20.60 -13.27
CA MET A 8 -45.51 -20.53 -13.10
C MET A 8 -45.09 -19.06 -12.96
N ILE A 9 -44.52 -18.70 -11.80
CA ILE A 9 -43.88 -17.40 -11.56
C ILE A 9 -42.42 -17.55 -12.02
N PRO A 10 -41.93 -16.71 -12.96
CA PRO A 10 -40.53 -16.76 -13.34
C PRO A 10 -39.69 -16.11 -12.22
N ILE A 11 -38.77 -16.88 -11.65
CA ILE A 11 -37.74 -16.38 -10.75
C ILE A 11 -36.72 -15.65 -11.62
N PHE A 12 -36.77 -14.32 -11.60
CA PHE A 12 -35.69 -13.49 -12.13
C PHE A 12 -34.50 -13.57 -11.18
N ALA A 13 -33.49 -14.33 -11.55
CA ALA A 13 -32.18 -14.27 -10.90
C ALA A 13 -31.54 -12.93 -11.27
N ALA A 14 -31.62 -11.95 -10.38
CA ALA A 14 -30.85 -10.71 -10.49
C ALA A 14 -29.37 -11.04 -10.27
N SER A 15 -28.61 -11.14 -11.34
CA SER A 15 -27.15 -11.17 -11.30
C SER A 15 -26.66 -9.81 -10.82
N PHE A 16 -26.31 -9.69 -9.55
CA PHE A 16 -25.58 -8.54 -9.04
C PHE A 16 -24.18 -8.59 -9.65
N ILE A 17 -23.95 -7.81 -10.71
CA ILE A 17 -22.62 -7.46 -11.16
C ILE A 17 -22.06 -6.53 -10.08
N SER A 18 -21.25 -7.08 -9.18
CA SER A 18 -20.48 -6.30 -8.22
C SER A 18 -19.43 -5.53 -9.02
N ALA A 19 -19.71 -4.27 -9.33
CA ALA A 19 -18.69 -3.37 -9.84
C ALA A 19 -17.62 -3.27 -8.74
N ALA A 20 -16.39 -3.69 -9.05
CA ALA A 20 -15.24 -3.52 -8.19
C ALA A 20 -14.92 -2.02 -8.12
N PHE A 21 -15.58 -1.29 -7.22
CA PHE A 21 -15.14 0.05 -6.84
C PHE A 21 -13.88 -0.11 -6.02
N GLY A 22 -12.76 0.45 -6.49
CA GLY A 22 -11.56 0.57 -5.69
C GLY A 22 -11.94 1.21 -4.35
N ALA A 23 -11.40 0.69 -3.25
CA ALA A 23 -11.66 1.29 -1.95
C ALA A 23 -11.19 2.75 -1.95
N ASP A 24 -12.06 3.66 -1.52
CA ASP A 24 -11.75 5.09 -1.37
C ASP A 24 -10.76 5.27 -0.20
N LEU A 25 -9.47 5.06 -0.49
CA LEU A 25 -8.41 5.03 0.51
C LEU A 25 -7.74 6.39 0.64
N LEU A 26 -7.32 6.71 1.85
CA LEU A 26 -6.41 7.83 2.11
C LEU A 26 -5.05 7.56 1.45
N LEU A 27 -4.52 8.55 0.71
CA LEU A 27 -3.28 8.46 -0.04
C LEU A 27 -2.25 9.47 0.47
N ALA A 28 -1.01 9.02 0.61
CA ALA A 28 0.08 9.87 1.05
C ALA A 28 0.52 10.86 -0.03
N GLN A 29 0.89 12.07 0.41
CA GLN A 29 1.70 13.03 -0.34
C GLN A 29 3.16 12.93 0.11
N GLU A 30 4.06 13.56 -0.63
CA GLU A 30 5.45 13.71 -0.20
C GLU A 30 5.58 14.79 0.87
N TYR A 31 6.44 14.54 1.85
CA TYR A 31 6.84 15.56 2.80
C TYR A 31 7.71 16.61 2.10
N LYS A 32 7.31 17.87 2.16
CA LYS A 32 7.97 19.02 1.52
C LYS A 32 8.19 20.14 2.54
N ASN A 33 8.74 19.80 3.72
CA ASN A 33 8.99 20.72 4.81
C ASN A 33 7.74 21.36 5.46
N GLN A 34 6.59 20.69 5.39
CA GLN A 34 5.41 21.09 6.16
C GLN A 34 5.72 21.10 7.68
N ASP A 35 5.02 21.90 8.45
CA ASP A 35 5.07 21.80 9.91
C ASP A 35 4.38 20.50 10.34
N ILE A 36 5.12 19.64 11.01
CA ILE A 36 4.69 18.31 11.46
C ILE A 36 4.78 18.16 12.98
N ALA A 37 5.03 19.24 13.71
CA ALA A 37 5.05 19.17 15.18
C ALA A 37 3.69 18.66 15.70
N GLY A 38 3.75 17.68 16.59
CA GLY A 38 2.55 17.03 17.14
C GLY A 38 1.91 15.96 16.26
N TRP A 39 2.37 15.74 15.03
CA TRP A 39 1.88 14.65 14.19
C TRP A 39 2.27 13.28 14.74
N ALA A 40 1.62 12.24 14.25
CA ALA A 40 2.01 10.86 14.49
C ALA A 40 2.97 10.40 13.38
N MET A 41 4.01 9.66 13.75
CA MET A 41 4.90 9.01 12.80
C MET A 41 4.99 7.51 13.07
N SER A 42 5.16 6.75 11.99
CA SER A 42 5.39 5.31 12.02
C SER A 42 6.30 4.89 10.88
N GLU A 43 6.89 3.70 10.97
CA GLU A 43 7.61 3.13 9.84
C GLU A 43 6.67 2.98 8.62
N LYS A 44 7.17 3.33 7.44
CA LYS A 44 6.54 3.02 6.17
C LYS A 44 6.89 1.59 5.79
N LEU A 45 5.94 0.70 5.93
CA LEU A 45 6.12 -0.70 5.59
C LEU A 45 6.13 -0.88 4.07
N ASP A 46 7.06 -1.67 3.57
CA ASP A 46 7.17 -2.06 2.17
C ASP A 46 6.49 -3.42 1.95
N GLY A 47 5.18 -3.39 1.86
CA GLY A 47 4.32 -4.54 1.70
C GLY A 47 3.24 -4.33 0.64
N VAL A 48 2.10 -4.97 0.81
CA VAL A 48 0.95 -4.86 -0.08
C VAL A 48 -0.24 -4.30 0.69
N ARG A 49 -0.68 -3.10 0.33
CA ARG A 49 -1.84 -2.48 0.98
C ARG A 49 -3.09 -3.31 0.83
N ALA A 50 -3.76 -3.55 1.95
CA ALA A 50 -5.02 -4.25 2.02
C ALA A 50 -5.99 -3.56 2.96
N TYR A 51 -7.23 -3.42 2.49
CA TYR A 51 -8.34 -2.90 3.24
C TYR A 51 -9.23 -4.07 3.67
N TRP A 52 -9.44 -4.23 4.96
CA TRP A 52 -10.43 -5.14 5.52
C TRP A 52 -11.76 -4.40 5.62
N ASP A 53 -12.81 -4.85 4.94
CA ASP A 53 -14.12 -4.19 4.90
C ASP A 53 -15.08 -4.66 6.02
N GLY A 54 -14.62 -5.55 6.90
CA GLY A 54 -15.40 -6.24 7.93
C GLY A 54 -15.79 -7.67 7.53
N ARG A 55 -15.49 -8.10 6.29
CA ARG A 55 -15.81 -9.43 5.75
C ARG A 55 -14.70 -10.02 4.90
N GLN A 56 -14.03 -9.21 4.09
CA GLN A 56 -12.99 -9.63 3.15
C GLN A 56 -11.87 -8.59 3.04
N LEU A 57 -10.69 -9.04 2.62
CA LEU A 57 -9.57 -8.17 2.29
C LEU A 57 -9.66 -7.74 0.82
N VAL A 58 -9.51 -6.43 0.60
CA VAL A 58 -9.59 -5.81 -0.73
C VAL A 58 -8.32 -5.01 -1.00
N SER A 59 -7.78 -5.12 -2.21
CA SER A 59 -6.63 -4.34 -2.64
C SER A 59 -7.00 -2.87 -2.88
N ARG A 60 -6.00 -2.01 -3.04
CA ARG A 60 -6.18 -0.61 -3.41
C ARG A 60 -6.99 -0.43 -4.70
N GLN A 61 -6.87 -1.37 -5.66
CA GLN A 61 -7.60 -1.34 -6.92
C GLN A 61 -9.00 -1.95 -6.84
N GLY A 62 -9.41 -2.44 -5.68
CA GLY A 62 -10.72 -3.06 -5.47
C GLY A 62 -10.76 -4.57 -5.72
N TYR A 63 -9.64 -5.22 -6.00
CA TYR A 63 -9.59 -6.67 -6.13
C TYR A 63 -9.64 -7.34 -4.76
N THR A 64 -10.48 -8.36 -4.62
CA THR A 64 -10.53 -9.16 -3.41
C THR A 64 -9.33 -10.09 -3.35
N PHE A 65 -8.61 -10.07 -2.22
CA PHE A 65 -7.58 -11.07 -1.93
C PHE A 65 -8.22 -12.42 -1.59
N THR A 66 -7.49 -13.49 -1.88
CA THR A 66 -7.87 -14.87 -1.52
C THR A 66 -6.87 -15.41 -0.50
N PRO A 67 -6.98 -15.01 0.79
CA PRO A 67 -6.07 -15.49 1.81
C PRO A 67 -6.29 -16.99 2.10
N PRO A 68 -5.29 -17.68 2.67
CA PRO A 68 -5.45 -19.05 3.16
C PRO A 68 -6.59 -19.17 4.17
N LYS A 69 -7.22 -20.36 4.21
CA LYS A 69 -8.30 -20.64 5.16
C LYS A 69 -7.88 -20.30 6.58
N GLY A 70 -8.68 -19.52 7.28
CA GLY A 70 -8.45 -19.10 8.65
C GLY A 70 -7.53 -17.88 8.82
N PHE A 71 -6.99 -17.30 7.76
CA PHE A 71 -6.16 -16.10 7.87
C PHE A 71 -6.90 -14.93 8.51
N THR A 72 -8.15 -14.71 8.14
CA THR A 72 -9.01 -13.65 8.68
C THR A 72 -9.81 -14.07 9.92
N ALA A 73 -9.56 -15.27 10.45
CA ALA A 73 -10.21 -15.71 11.67
C ALA A 73 -9.86 -14.76 12.84
N GLY A 74 -10.89 -14.33 13.57
CA GLY A 74 -10.72 -13.35 14.64
C GLY A 74 -10.55 -11.89 14.20
N PHE A 75 -10.66 -11.58 12.91
CA PHE A 75 -10.72 -10.19 12.46
C PHE A 75 -12.04 -9.54 12.91
N PRO A 76 -12.06 -8.22 13.18
CA PRO A 76 -13.24 -7.52 13.67
C PRO A 76 -14.32 -7.36 12.58
N PRO A 77 -15.59 -7.11 12.98
CA PRO A 77 -16.65 -6.79 12.03
C PRO A 77 -16.63 -5.34 11.51
N PHE A 78 -15.59 -4.57 11.86
CA PHE A 78 -15.41 -3.19 11.41
C PHE A 78 -14.20 -3.07 10.47
N PRO A 79 -14.18 -2.06 9.58
CA PRO A 79 -13.11 -1.90 8.62
C PRO A 79 -11.76 -1.55 9.24
N MET A 80 -10.68 -2.05 8.63
CA MET A 80 -9.30 -1.72 8.96
C MET A 80 -8.52 -1.43 7.68
N ASP A 81 -7.69 -0.40 7.71
CA ASP A 81 -6.77 -0.08 6.62
C ASP A 81 -5.35 -0.44 7.08
N GLY A 82 -4.64 -1.21 6.26
CA GLY A 82 -3.35 -1.77 6.68
C GLY A 82 -2.48 -2.22 5.52
N GLU A 83 -1.33 -2.76 5.89
CA GLU A 83 -0.34 -3.33 4.99
C GLU A 83 -0.17 -4.82 5.27
N LEU A 84 -0.31 -5.68 4.25
CA LEU A 84 0.11 -7.08 4.33
C LEU A 84 1.63 -7.11 4.32
N TYR A 85 2.23 -7.56 5.41
CA TYR A 85 3.65 -7.42 5.63
C TYR A 85 4.21 -8.61 6.44
N SER A 86 5.47 -8.97 6.17
CA SER A 86 6.17 -10.08 6.86
C SER A 86 7.62 -9.76 7.25
N GLY A 87 8.07 -8.52 7.01
CA GLY A 87 9.43 -8.09 7.34
C GLY A 87 10.05 -7.22 6.25
N ARG A 88 11.12 -6.50 6.62
CA ARG A 88 11.86 -5.59 5.73
C ARG A 88 12.55 -6.35 4.60
N GLY A 89 12.66 -5.71 3.42
CA GLY A 89 13.30 -6.28 2.23
C GLY A 89 12.57 -7.49 1.63
N ARG A 90 11.29 -7.68 1.94
CA ARG A 90 10.51 -8.85 1.49
C ARG A 90 9.36 -8.51 0.55
N PHE A 91 9.33 -7.30 -0.02
CA PHE A 91 8.24 -6.85 -0.87
C PHE A 91 7.92 -7.82 -2.02
N GLU A 92 8.95 -8.24 -2.79
CA GLU A 92 8.78 -9.16 -3.92
C GLU A 92 8.16 -10.50 -3.47
N GLN A 93 8.63 -11.03 -2.34
CA GLN A 93 8.11 -12.26 -1.75
C GLN A 93 6.65 -12.08 -1.31
N ILE A 94 6.36 -11.00 -0.58
CA ILE A 94 4.98 -10.70 -0.12
C ILE A 94 4.06 -10.53 -1.31
N SER A 95 4.48 -9.73 -2.31
CA SER A 95 3.73 -9.49 -3.54
C SER A 95 3.42 -10.78 -4.31
N ALA A 96 4.37 -11.72 -4.35
CA ALA A 96 4.16 -13.04 -4.96
C ALA A 96 3.19 -13.89 -4.15
N MET A 97 3.32 -13.90 -2.81
CA MET A 97 2.51 -14.73 -1.90
C MET A 97 1.03 -14.32 -1.89
N VAL A 98 0.70 -13.03 -2.02
CA VAL A 98 -0.68 -12.55 -1.97
C VAL A 98 -1.44 -12.69 -3.29
N ARG A 99 -0.77 -13.15 -4.35
CA ARG A 99 -1.43 -13.47 -5.63
C ARG A 99 -2.32 -14.70 -5.50
N PRO A 100 -3.45 -14.79 -6.26
CA PRO A 100 -4.44 -15.86 -6.09
C PRO A 100 -3.91 -17.30 -6.17
N ALA A 101 -2.80 -17.53 -6.89
CA ALA A 101 -2.26 -18.87 -7.14
C ALA A 101 -1.33 -19.41 -6.04
N SER A 102 -0.87 -18.58 -5.08
CA SER A 102 0.18 -19.01 -4.16
C SER A 102 -0.32 -19.81 -2.94
N GLY A 103 -1.52 -19.53 -2.45
CA GLY A 103 -2.15 -20.25 -1.33
C GLY A 103 -1.39 -20.20 0.01
N ASN A 104 -0.17 -19.65 0.05
CA ASN A 104 0.68 -19.61 1.24
C ASN A 104 0.99 -18.16 1.63
N TRP A 105 0.58 -17.78 2.86
CA TRP A 105 0.82 -16.46 3.45
C TRP A 105 1.63 -16.59 4.75
N ASP A 106 2.60 -17.48 4.78
CA ASP A 106 3.42 -17.72 5.97
C ASP A 106 4.19 -16.45 6.37
N GLY A 107 4.09 -16.11 7.66
CA GLY A 107 4.69 -14.91 8.23
C GLY A 107 3.97 -13.61 7.89
N ILE A 108 3.01 -13.59 6.96
CA ILE A 108 2.23 -12.39 6.65
C ILE A 108 1.21 -12.11 7.77
N ARG A 109 1.13 -10.83 8.15
CA ARG A 109 0.06 -10.26 8.99
C ARG A 109 -0.45 -8.98 8.36
N LEU A 110 -1.70 -8.60 8.67
CA LEU A 110 -2.19 -7.27 8.34
C LEU A 110 -1.69 -6.28 9.41
N HIS A 111 -0.83 -5.36 9.02
CA HIS A 111 -0.32 -4.29 9.88
C HIS A 111 -1.24 -3.07 9.74
N VAL A 112 -2.11 -2.87 10.71
CA VAL A 112 -3.18 -1.86 10.70
C VAL A 112 -2.60 -0.50 11.05
N PHE A 113 -2.86 0.50 10.22
CA PHE A 113 -2.46 1.88 10.43
C PHE A 113 -3.65 2.85 10.52
N ASP A 114 -4.89 2.40 10.28
CA ASP A 114 -6.12 3.14 10.60
C ASP A 114 -7.34 2.22 10.73
N VAL A 115 -8.38 2.73 11.42
CA VAL A 115 -9.71 2.14 11.55
C VAL A 115 -10.74 3.17 11.07
N PRO A 116 -11.01 3.23 9.76
CA PRO A 116 -11.67 4.37 9.11
C PRO A 116 -13.03 4.79 9.67
N GLN A 117 -13.81 3.84 10.17
CA GLN A 117 -15.15 4.09 10.72
C GLN A 117 -15.18 4.29 12.25
N ALA A 118 -14.04 4.11 12.92
CA ALA A 118 -13.98 4.35 14.36
C ALA A 118 -14.02 5.86 14.67
N GLN A 119 -14.57 6.20 15.83
CA GLN A 119 -14.66 7.58 16.28
C GLN A 119 -13.34 8.11 16.85
N GLY A 120 -13.21 9.42 16.88
CA GLY A 120 -12.10 10.10 17.49
C GLY A 120 -10.89 10.34 16.56
N ASN A 121 -9.76 10.72 17.18
CA ASN A 121 -8.50 10.94 16.49
C ASN A 121 -7.81 9.61 16.13
N LEU A 122 -6.68 9.67 15.41
CA LEU A 122 -5.95 8.49 14.96
C LEU A 122 -5.63 7.51 16.10
N TYR A 123 -5.17 8.00 17.24
CA TYR A 123 -4.82 7.14 18.38
C TYR A 123 -6.03 6.39 18.94
N GLN A 124 -7.17 7.07 19.05
CA GLN A 124 -8.44 6.48 19.52
C GLN A 124 -8.97 5.45 18.50
N ARG A 125 -8.86 5.74 17.20
CA ARG A 125 -9.24 4.77 16.16
C ARG A 125 -8.36 3.52 16.21
N LEU A 126 -7.04 3.66 16.35
CA LEU A 126 -6.11 2.54 16.48
C LEU A 126 -6.32 1.76 17.78
N GLU A 127 -6.67 2.44 18.86
CA GLU A 127 -7.00 1.79 20.13
C GLU A 127 -8.21 0.85 19.99
N THR A 128 -9.16 1.15 19.10
CA THR A 128 -10.29 0.25 18.81
C THR A 128 -9.81 -1.11 18.28
N ALA A 129 -8.87 -1.11 17.32
CA ALA A 129 -8.27 -2.34 16.82
C ALA A 129 -7.41 -3.05 17.88
N SER A 130 -6.65 -2.27 18.67
CA SER A 130 -5.83 -2.81 19.75
C SER A 130 -6.65 -3.51 20.83
N LYS A 131 -7.80 -2.94 21.23
CA LYS A 131 -8.74 -3.56 22.17
C LYS A 131 -9.32 -4.86 21.62
N TRP A 132 -9.71 -4.85 20.34
CA TRP A 132 -10.20 -6.06 19.68
C TRP A 132 -9.13 -7.17 19.69
N LEU A 133 -7.89 -6.83 19.33
CA LEU A 133 -6.79 -7.78 19.29
C LEU A 133 -6.49 -8.41 20.67
N LYS A 134 -6.62 -7.65 21.76
CA LYS A 134 -6.45 -8.17 23.12
C LYS A 134 -7.44 -9.30 23.45
N SER A 135 -8.66 -9.22 22.95
CA SER A 135 -9.67 -10.27 23.11
C SER A 135 -9.61 -11.37 22.04
N HIS A 136 -8.83 -11.17 20.97
CA HIS A 136 -8.65 -12.11 19.87
C HIS A 136 -7.14 -12.28 19.54
N PRO A 137 -6.31 -12.77 20.46
CA PRO A 137 -4.84 -12.76 20.35
C PRO A 137 -4.30 -13.63 19.18
N SER A 138 -5.09 -14.58 18.71
CA SER A 138 -4.77 -15.41 17.55
C SER A 138 -5.01 -14.74 16.19
N ALA A 139 -5.71 -13.60 16.15
CA ALA A 139 -5.98 -12.88 14.91
C ALA A 139 -4.68 -12.47 14.21
N ARG A 140 -4.63 -12.65 12.89
CA ARG A 140 -3.42 -12.39 12.09
C ARG A 140 -3.33 -10.92 11.65
N PHE A 141 -3.58 -9.99 12.56
CA PHE A 141 -3.25 -8.58 12.37
C PHE A 141 -2.47 -8.03 13.56
N THR A 142 -1.89 -6.87 13.41
CA THR A 142 -1.23 -6.09 14.46
C THR A 142 -1.48 -4.61 14.20
N VAL A 143 -1.35 -3.77 15.20
CA VAL A 143 -1.49 -2.31 15.04
C VAL A 143 -0.10 -1.69 14.97
N ILE A 144 0.15 -0.86 13.96
CA ILE A 144 1.44 -0.19 13.79
C ILE A 144 1.63 0.83 14.92
N PRO A 145 2.74 0.76 15.68
CA PRO A 145 3.07 1.74 16.69
C PRO A 145 3.16 3.14 16.09
N GLN A 146 2.62 4.13 16.80
CA GLN A 146 2.70 5.54 16.43
C GLN A 146 3.53 6.29 17.45
N VAL A 147 4.47 7.09 16.98
CA VAL A 147 5.32 7.97 17.80
C VAL A 147 4.91 9.40 17.54
N LYS A 148 4.72 10.20 18.59
CA LYS A 148 4.41 11.63 18.44
C LYS A 148 5.65 12.39 17.98
N VAL A 149 5.54 13.10 16.88
CA VAL A 149 6.60 13.96 16.33
C VAL A 149 6.76 15.19 17.25
N ARG A 150 7.98 15.46 17.68
CA ARG A 150 8.31 16.67 18.45
C ARG A 150 8.59 17.85 17.51
N ASP A 151 9.41 17.62 16.51
CA ASP A 151 9.88 18.59 15.53
C ASP A 151 10.40 17.86 14.27
N LYS A 152 10.79 18.62 13.26
CA LYS A 152 11.37 18.10 12.01
C LYS A 152 12.60 17.22 12.27
N GLN A 153 13.50 17.61 13.15
CA GLN A 153 14.73 16.87 13.42
C GLN A 153 14.41 15.48 14.01
N HIS A 154 13.43 15.39 14.91
CA HIS A 154 12.97 14.11 15.45
C HIS A 154 12.45 13.17 14.35
N ALA A 155 11.71 13.70 13.37
CA ALA A 155 11.24 12.88 12.25
C ALA A 155 12.40 12.40 11.34
N LEU A 156 13.40 13.26 11.10
CA LEU A 156 14.60 12.89 10.32
C LEU A 156 15.47 11.88 11.05
N ASP A 157 15.61 11.98 12.36
CA ASP A 157 16.36 11.01 13.17
C ASP A 157 15.64 9.65 13.20
N PHE A 158 14.30 9.64 13.28
CA PHE A 158 13.51 8.43 13.18
C PHE A 158 13.63 7.80 11.78
N LEU A 159 13.63 8.61 10.72
CA LEU A 159 13.87 8.15 9.34
C LEU A 159 15.21 7.41 9.24
N LYS A 160 16.30 8.04 9.71
CA LYS A 160 17.64 7.43 9.71
C LYS A 160 17.68 6.10 10.45
N GLN A 161 16.98 6.00 11.60
CA GLN A 161 16.90 4.75 12.37
C GLN A 161 16.16 3.65 11.57
N VAL A 162 15.04 4.00 10.93
CA VAL A 162 14.25 3.07 10.12
C VAL A 162 15.07 2.55 8.94
N GLU A 163 15.73 3.45 8.19
CA GLU A 163 16.53 3.12 7.01
C GLU A 163 17.80 2.33 7.39
N ALA A 164 18.47 2.67 8.50
CA ALA A 164 19.62 1.90 9.01
C ALA A 164 19.27 0.44 9.35
N LEU A 165 18.00 0.17 9.62
CA LEU A 165 17.48 -1.18 9.85
C LEU A 165 16.88 -1.81 8.57
N GLY A 166 17.06 -1.18 7.39
CA GLY A 166 16.55 -1.66 6.11
C GLY A 166 15.05 -1.38 5.88
N GLY A 167 14.46 -0.42 6.60
CA GLY A 167 13.09 0.05 6.36
C GLY A 167 13.02 1.03 5.19
N GLU A 168 11.83 1.22 4.62
CA GLU A 168 11.62 2.01 3.40
C GLU A 168 11.56 3.51 3.66
N GLY A 169 11.16 3.93 4.87
CA GLY A 169 10.91 5.32 5.21
C GLY A 169 9.92 5.48 6.35
N VAL A 170 9.33 6.66 6.44
CA VAL A 170 8.42 7.05 7.52
C VAL A 170 7.11 7.58 6.96
N MET A 171 6.01 7.22 7.61
CA MET A 171 4.69 7.82 7.39
C MET A 171 4.42 8.85 8.48
N LEU A 172 3.97 10.03 8.08
CA LEU A 172 3.60 11.14 8.96
C LEU A 172 2.09 11.37 8.82
N ARG A 173 1.37 11.36 9.94
CA ARG A 173 -0.08 11.48 9.96
C ARG A 173 -0.54 12.60 10.89
N GLN A 174 -1.43 13.45 10.39
CA GLN A 174 -2.12 14.43 11.24
C GLN A 174 -3.12 13.70 12.15
N PRO A 175 -2.88 13.62 13.46
CA PRO A 175 -3.65 12.70 14.32
C PRO A 175 -5.09 13.14 14.51
N GLU A 176 -5.36 14.44 14.56
CA GLU A 176 -6.71 14.98 14.78
C GLU A 176 -7.60 14.92 13.54
N ALA A 177 -7.02 14.68 12.36
CA ALA A 177 -7.76 14.57 11.12
C ALA A 177 -8.60 13.29 11.08
N ARG A 178 -9.84 13.40 10.60
CA ARG A 178 -10.67 12.25 10.27
C ARG A 178 -10.07 11.46 9.12
N TYR A 179 -10.37 10.17 9.05
CA TYR A 179 -10.03 9.41 7.85
C TYR A 179 -10.81 9.99 6.65
N ALA A 180 -10.09 10.44 5.64
CA ALA A 180 -10.65 10.97 4.40
C ALA A 180 -9.91 10.37 3.21
N SER A 181 -10.64 9.95 2.19
CA SER A 181 -10.07 9.37 0.98
C SER A 181 -9.27 10.38 0.15
N GLY A 182 -8.42 9.88 -0.73
CA GLY A 182 -7.63 10.68 -1.65
C GLY A 182 -6.38 11.33 -1.04
N ARG A 183 -5.77 12.25 -1.78
CA ARG A 183 -4.55 12.99 -1.40
C ARG A 183 -4.92 14.35 -0.83
N ASN A 184 -5.00 14.47 0.47
CA ASN A 184 -5.51 15.67 1.14
C ASN A 184 -4.51 16.35 2.10
N GLY A 185 -3.23 15.91 2.10
CA GLY A 185 -2.17 16.48 2.95
C GLY A 185 -2.16 16.01 4.41
N GLN A 186 -3.12 15.19 4.82
CA GLN A 186 -3.19 14.66 6.20
C GLN A 186 -2.26 13.46 6.44
N LEU A 187 -1.74 12.88 5.36
CA LEU A 187 -0.82 11.77 5.35
C LEU A 187 0.34 12.10 4.43
N LEU A 188 1.56 12.07 4.97
CA LEU A 188 2.78 12.34 4.23
C LEU A 188 3.71 11.13 4.32
N LYS A 189 4.49 10.91 3.26
CA LYS A 189 5.61 9.97 3.26
C LYS A 189 6.92 10.75 3.28
N LEU A 190 7.84 10.33 4.14
CA LEU A 190 9.18 10.86 4.29
C LEU A 190 10.17 9.73 4.00
N LYS A 191 11.06 9.95 3.05
CA LYS A 191 12.14 9.05 2.66
C LYS A 191 13.41 9.88 2.47
N SER A 192 14.57 9.27 2.67
CA SER A 192 15.79 9.81 2.13
C SER A 192 15.76 9.57 0.62
N GLU A 193 15.75 10.64 -0.16
CA GLU A 193 16.00 10.52 -1.59
C GLU A 193 17.50 10.37 -1.74
N TYR A 194 17.94 9.21 -2.17
CA TYR A 194 19.28 9.06 -2.69
C TYR A 194 19.21 9.38 -4.17
N ASP A 195 19.59 10.59 -4.52
CA ASP A 195 19.95 10.88 -5.89
C ASP A 195 21.25 10.14 -6.17
N ASP A 196 21.18 9.09 -6.98
CA ASP A 196 22.36 8.39 -7.46
C ASP A 196 22.51 8.65 -8.96
N GLU A 197 23.75 8.84 -9.40
CA GLU A 197 24.03 9.09 -10.79
C GLU A 197 24.45 7.78 -11.46
N CYS A 198 24.01 7.59 -12.70
CA CYS A 198 24.44 6.45 -13.50
C CYS A 198 24.66 6.85 -14.97
N THR A 199 25.61 6.16 -15.62
CA THR A 199 25.87 6.34 -17.05
C THR A 199 24.95 5.44 -17.86
N VAL A 200 24.20 6.00 -18.81
CA VAL A 200 23.37 5.24 -19.74
C VAL A 200 24.24 4.33 -20.60
N THR A 201 24.03 3.02 -20.52
CA THR A 201 24.81 2.00 -21.26
C THR A 201 24.05 1.42 -22.45
N ARG A 202 22.70 1.40 -22.40
CA ARG A 202 21.87 0.80 -23.45
C ARG A 202 20.44 1.34 -23.39
N HIS A 203 19.77 1.31 -24.55
CA HIS A 203 18.32 1.51 -24.66
C HIS A 203 17.63 0.18 -24.91
N TYR A 204 16.46 -0.01 -24.29
CA TYR A 204 15.57 -1.13 -24.52
C TYR A 204 14.23 -0.63 -25.02
N GLU A 205 13.71 -1.28 -26.05
CA GLU A 205 12.41 -0.94 -26.62
C GLU A 205 11.26 -1.19 -25.63
N GLY A 206 10.29 -0.30 -25.65
CA GLY A 206 9.09 -0.43 -24.84
C GLY A 206 8.13 -1.50 -25.38
N LYS A 207 7.14 -1.85 -24.55
CA LYS A 207 6.05 -2.79 -24.89
C LYS A 207 4.71 -2.07 -24.94
N GLY A 208 3.72 -2.71 -25.59
CA GLY A 208 2.37 -2.17 -25.67
C GLY A 208 2.34 -0.82 -26.40
N ARG A 209 1.86 0.24 -25.74
CA ARG A 209 1.79 1.60 -26.30
C ARG A 209 3.15 2.22 -26.63
N ASN A 210 4.23 1.66 -26.08
CA ASN A 210 5.59 2.17 -26.25
C ASN A 210 6.43 1.33 -27.24
N VAL A 211 5.81 0.51 -28.07
CA VAL A 211 6.51 -0.19 -29.17
C VAL A 211 7.09 0.84 -30.12
N GLY A 212 8.36 0.68 -30.50
CA GLY A 212 9.13 1.63 -31.31
C GLY A 212 9.69 2.85 -30.56
N ARG A 213 9.46 2.93 -29.23
CA ARG A 213 9.92 4.01 -28.34
C ARG A 213 10.77 3.44 -27.21
N LEU A 214 11.48 4.29 -26.48
CA LEU A 214 12.22 3.85 -25.30
C LEU A 214 11.24 3.30 -24.23
N GLY A 215 11.51 2.10 -23.74
CA GLY A 215 10.84 1.48 -22.60
C GLY A 215 11.69 1.49 -21.34
N GLU A 216 12.99 1.16 -21.48
CA GLU A 216 13.95 1.11 -20.37
C GLU A 216 15.31 1.61 -20.82
N VAL A 217 16.12 2.13 -19.89
CA VAL A 217 17.53 2.37 -20.09
C VAL A 217 18.36 1.38 -19.27
N GLY A 218 19.42 0.83 -19.87
CA GLY A 218 20.51 0.22 -19.12
C GLY A 218 21.38 1.30 -18.51
N CYS A 219 21.73 1.17 -17.26
CA CYS A 219 22.52 2.13 -16.50
C CYS A 219 23.62 1.46 -15.72
N LYS A 220 24.77 2.14 -15.57
CA LYS A 220 25.92 1.66 -14.80
C LYS A 220 26.38 2.74 -13.83
N ASN A 221 26.59 2.35 -12.58
CA ASN A 221 27.21 3.18 -11.54
C ASN A 221 28.31 2.37 -10.81
N GLN A 222 28.80 2.90 -9.69
CA GLN A 222 29.82 2.26 -8.85
C GLN A 222 29.36 0.94 -8.21
N TYR A 223 28.06 0.68 -8.13
CA TYR A 223 27.48 -0.53 -7.53
C TYR A 223 27.18 -1.62 -8.57
N GLY A 224 27.18 -1.30 -9.86
CA GLY A 224 26.97 -2.26 -10.93
C GLY A 224 26.11 -1.76 -12.09
N GLU A 225 25.63 -2.70 -12.89
CA GLU A 225 24.72 -2.43 -14.01
C GLU A 225 23.29 -2.83 -13.64
N PHE A 226 22.32 -1.99 -13.99
CA PHE A 226 20.89 -2.18 -13.73
C PHE A 226 20.05 -1.55 -14.84
N ARG A 227 18.73 -1.76 -14.79
CA ARG A 227 17.78 -1.17 -15.74
C ARG A 227 16.83 -0.23 -15.02
N ILE A 228 16.52 0.87 -15.68
CA ILE A 228 15.52 1.84 -15.24
C ILE A 228 14.36 1.78 -16.25
N GLY A 229 13.18 1.32 -15.83
CA GLY A 229 11.99 1.18 -16.67
C GLY A 229 10.80 2.01 -16.20
N SER A 230 11.01 2.93 -15.24
CA SER A 230 9.96 3.79 -14.70
C SER A 230 10.44 5.24 -14.57
N GLY A 231 9.49 6.18 -14.43
CA GLY A 231 9.81 7.60 -14.29
C GLY A 231 9.90 8.36 -15.60
N PHE A 232 9.97 7.69 -16.76
CA PHE A 232 10.00 8.34 -18.07
C PHE A 232 8.66 8.99 -18.40
N LYS A 233 8.74 10.22 -18.91
CA LYS A 233 7.62 10.91 -19.55
C LYS A 233 7.59 10.54 -21.03
N ASP A 234 6.47 10.76 -21.71
CA ASP A 234 6.35 10.45 -23.13
C ASP A 234 7.47 11.10 -23.96
N LYS A 235 7.85 12.34 -23.65
CA LYS A 235 8.98 13.02 -24.29
C LYS A 235 10.33 12.32 -24.12
N ASP A 236 10.55 11.65 -23.00
CA ASP A 236 11.80 10.94 -22.70
C ASP A 236 11.85 9.61 -23.48
N SER A 237 10.68 9.02 -23.72
CA SER A 237 10.53 7.84 -24.58
C SER A 237 10.70 8.16 -26.07
N ASP A 238 10.31 9.36 -26.52
CA ASP A 238 10.46 9.82 -27.90
C ASP A 238 11.86 10.35 -28.19
N HIS A 239 12.51 10.94 -27.19
CA HIS A 239 13.84 11.55 -27.29
C HIS A 239 14.74 11.04 -26.15
N PRO A 240 15.17 9.77 -26.20
CA PRO A 240 15.93 9.17 -25.12
C PRO A 240 17.28 9.85 -24.91
N THR A 241 17.69 9.95 -23.64
CA THR A 241 19.03 10.40 -23.27
C THR A 241 20.09 9.53 -23.93
N LYS A 242 21.13 10.14 -24.50
CA LYS A 242 22.17 9.45 -25.26
C LYS A 242 22.90 8.40 -24.41
N ILE A 243 23.28 7.28 -25.05
CA ILE A 243 24.21 6.32 -24.46
C ILE A 243 25.51 7.04 -24.12
N GLY A 244 26.06 6.79 -22.93
CA GLY A 244 27.22 7.47 -22.37
C GLY A 244 26.91 8.75 -21.58
N ALA A 245 25.68 9.23 -21.59
CA ALA A 245 25.29 10.37 -20.76
C ALA A 245 25.08 9.96 -19.31
N LEU A 246 25.40 10.87 -18.38
CA LEU A 246 25.11 10.76 -16.97
C LEU A 246 23.67 11.19 -16.72
N ILE A 247 22.91 10.42 -15.95
CA ILE A 247 21.55 10.74 -15.49
C ILE A 247 21.46 10.54 -13.99
N THR A 248 20.57 11.30 -13.35
CA THR A 248 20.26 11.24 -11.92
C THR A 248 18.87 10.70 -11.70
#